data_6d79232304cc8e03c111e92ce3a0ee71
#
_entry.id   6d79232304cc8e03c111e92ce3a0ee71
#
_cell.length_a   1.000
_cell.length_b   1.000
_cell.length_c   1.000
_cell.angle_alpha   90.00
_cell.angle_beta   90.00
_cell.angle_gamma   90.00
#
_symmetry.space_group_name_H-M   'P 1'
#
loop_
_entity.id
_entity.type
_entity.pdbx_description
1 polymer ?
#
loop_
_entity_poly.entity_id
_entity_poly.type
_entity_poly.pdbx_seq_one_letter_code
_entity_poly.pdbx_strand_id
1 'polypeptide(L)'
;YEDVYSNQELLPTKPTWSVRGGKPLVLLAERDGTMLACAHVCEENGAGYFGMFSVQPTLQGGGVGKAVLAEAERLVREEWTLPAMRMTVIDIRDELIAFYERRGYARTGIKKPFPYGDARFGIPRRDDLRFEVLEKTL
;
A
#
# COMPACT_ATOMS: atom_id res chain seq x y z
N TYR A 1 -7.12 -7.04 -10.31
CA TYR A 1 -6.21 -5.89 -10.31
C TYR A 1 -5.18 -5.98 -11.41
N GLU A 2 -4.59 -7.14 -11.59
CA GLU A 2 -3.42 -7.31 -12.43
C GLU A 2 -3.73 -7.45 -13.90
N ASP A 3 -4.78 -8.18 -14.20
CA ASP A 3 -5.11 -8.49 -15.58
C ASP A 3 -5.43 -7.24 -16.39
N VAL A 4 -6.15 -6.33 -15.77
CA VAL A 4 -6.50 -5.06 -16.41
C VAL A 4 -5.26 -4.21 -16.60
N TYR A 5 -4.34 -4.26 -15.64
CA TYR A 5 -3.12 -3.47 -15.71
C TYR A 5 -2.19 -3.92 -16.84
N SER A 6 -2.15 -5.21 -17.11
CA SER A 6 -1.30 -5.73 -18.16
C SER A 6 -1.77 -5.29 -19.56
N ASN A 7 -2.98 -4.79 -19.65
CA ASN A 7 -3.51 -4.28 -20.92
C ASN A 7 -3.06 -2.82 -21.12
N GLN A 8 -2.14 -2.63 -22.05
CA GLN A 8 -1.55 -1.33 -22.33
C GLN A 8 -2.56 -0.27 -22.77
N GLU A 9 -3.69 -0.69 -23.28
CA GLU A 9 -4.73 0.25 -23.72
C GLU A 9 -5.40 0.97 -22.55
N LEU A 10 -5.38 0.37 -21.36
CA LEU A 10 -5.99 0.96 -20.17
C LEU A 10 -5.06 1.95 -19.49
N LEU A 11 -3.75 1.74 -19.60
CA LEU A 11 -2.75 2.66 -19.09
C LEU A 11 -1.69 2.87 -20.18
N PRO A 12 -2.04 3.60 -21.25
CA PRO A 12 -1.13 3.78 -22.39
C PRO A 12 0.14 4.52 -22.03
N THR A 13 0.12 5.29 -20.95
CA THR A 13 1.30 5.98 -20.44
C THR A 13 1.52 5.60 -18.99
N LYS A 14 2.77 5.46 -18.60
CA LYS A 14 3.10 5.22 -17.20
C LYS A 14 2.69 6.41 -16.37
N PRO A 15 2.26 6.18 -15.11
CA PRO A 15 1.97 7.29 -14.22
C PRO A 15 3.22 8.12 -13.98
N THR A 16 3.03 9.39 -13.72
CA THR A 16 4.07 10.28 -13.23
C THR A 16 4.07 10.19 -11.72
N TRP A 17 5.25 10.11 -11.15
CA TRP A 17 5.38 9.98 -9.70
C TRP A 17 5.73 11.32 -9.07
N SER A 18 5.00 11.68 -8.02
CA SER A 18 5.30 12.84 -7.20
C SER A 18 5.51 12.38 -5.77
N VAL A 19 6.49 12.97 -5.10
CA VAL A 19 6.82 12.66 -3.71
C VAL A 19 6.67 13.94 -2.89
N ARG A 20 5.93 13.86 -1.81
CA ARG A 20 5.71 14.98 -0.88
C ARG A 20 6.29 14.62 0.47
N GLY A 21 7.21 15.44 0.96
CA GLY A 21 7.93 15.22 2.22
C GLY A 21 9.19 14.41 2.01
N GLY A 22 9.83 14.07 3.11
CA GLY A 22 11.05 13.27 3.11
C GLY A 22 10.80 11.87 3.69
N LYS A 23 11.05 11.71 4.98
CA LYS A 23 10.69 10.55 5.79
C LYS A 23 9.92 11.05 6.98
N PRO A 24 8.61 10.90 7.07
CA PRO A 24 7.68 10.21 6.17
C PRO A 24 7.40 10.99 4.88
N LEU A 25 6.95 10.27 3.86
CA LEU A 25 6.55 10.88 2.60
C LEU A 25 5.19 10.37 2.14
N VAL A 26 4.59 11.13 1.24
CA VAL A 26 3.40 10.70 0.51
C VAL A 26 3.80 10.50 -0.93
N LEU A 27 3.55 9.30 -1.45
CA LEU A 27 3.82 8.93 -2.83
C LEU A 27 2.52 9.07 -3.62
N LEU A 28 2.58 9.83 -4.70
CA LEU A 28 1.43 10.09 -5.56
C LEU A 28 1.68 9.54 -6.96
N ALA A 29 0.71 8.82 -7.49
CA ALA A 29 0.69 8.43 -8.90
C ALA A 29 -0.26 9.36 -9.62
N GLU A 30 0.21 10.02 -10.67
CA GLU A 30 -0.56 11.03 -11.41
C GLU A 30 -0.48 10.75 -12.89
N ARG A 31 -1.51 11.21 -13.62
CA ARG A 31 -1.52 11.21 -15.08
C ARG A 31 -2.34 12.40 -15.55
N ASP A 32 -1.73 13.24 -16.40
CA ASP A 32 -2.39 14.42 -16.93
C ASP A 32 -2.96 15.33 -15.85
N GLY A 33 -2.22 15.47 -14.74
CA GLY A 33 -2.64 16.31 -13.63
C GLY A 33 -3.68 15.69 -12.71
N THR A 34 -4.12 14.47 -12.99
CA THR A 34 -5.11 13.78 -12.18
C THR A 34 -4.42 12.77 -11.28
N MET A 35 -4.76 12.80 -9.98
CA MET A 35 -4.24 11.82 -9.03
C MET A 35 -4.93 10.48 -9.25
N LEU A 36 -4.14 9.44 -9.48
CA LEU A 36 -4.64 8.08 -9.67
C LEU A 36 -4.66 7.31 -8.36
N ALA A 37 -3.65 7.50 -7.54
CA ALA A 37 -3.48 6.79 -6.29
C ALA A 37 -2.50 7.51 -5.40
N CYS A 38 -2.53 7.20 -4.12
CA CYS A 38 -1.53 7.70 -3.17
C CYS A 38 -1.26 6.66 -2.09
N ALA A 39 -0.11 6.79 -1.45
CA ALA A 39 0.28 5.97 -0.32
C ALA A 39 1.21 6.76 0.60
N HIS A 40 1.18 6.41 1.87
CA HIS A 40 2.07 6.98 2.86
C HIS A 40 3.20 5.99 3.11
N VAL A 41 4.45 6.46 3.07
CA VAL A 41 5.62 5.61 3.27
C VAL A 41 6.49 6.26 4.32
N CYS A 42 6.87 5.50 5.33
CA CYS A 42 7.75 5.99 6.39
C CYS A 42 8.73 4.91 6.79
N GLU A 43 9.66 5.27 7.66
CA GLU A 43 10.56 4.32 8.28
C GLU A 43 10.08 4.04 9.70
N GLU A 44 10.02 2.75 10.07
CA GLU A 44 9.59 2.32 11.37
C GLU A 44 10.36 1.07 11.77
N ASN A 45 11.07 1.16 12.88
CA ASN A 45 11.85 0.03 13.43
C ASN A 45 12.79 -0.62 12.40
N GLY A 46 13.47 0.20 11.61
CA GLY A 46 14.47 -0.28 10.66
C GLY A 46 13.90 -0.89 9.37
N ALA A 47 12.63 -0.69 9.11
CA ALA A 47 11.99 -1.14 7.88
C ALA A 47 11.13 -0.02 7.30
N GLY A 48 10.81 -0.11 6.02
CA GLY A 48 9.79 0.75 5.44
C GLY A 48 8.42 0.35 5.94
N TYR A 49 7.54 1.32 6.12
CA TYR A 49 6.16 1.08 6.50
C TYR A 49 5.25 1.73 5.47
N PHE A 50 4.40 0.92 4.85
CA PHE A 50 3.49 1.32 3.78
C PHE A 50 2.08 1.40 4.35
N GLY A 51 1.42 2.54 4.17
CA GLY A 51 0.09 2.72 4.73
C GLY A 51 -0.73 3.77 4.00
N MET A 52 -1.96 3.95 4.45
CA MET A 52 -2.92 4.93 3.92
C MET A 52 -3.01 4.87 2.40
N PHE A 53 -2.99 3.64 1.88
CA PHE A 53 -3.01 3.38 0.45
C PHE A 53 -4.42 3.59 -0.11
N SER A 54 -4.53 4.39 -1.15
CA SER A 54 -5.81 4.69 -1.79
C SER A 54 -5.64 4.74 -3.30
N VAL A 55 -6.57 4.12 -4.00
CA VAL A 55 -6.63 4.12 -5.48
C VAL A 55 -7.99 4.66 -5.88
N GLN A 56 -8.03 5.50 -6.91
CA GLN A 56 -9.29 6.00 -7.48
C GLN A 56 -10.23 4.81 -7.73
N PRO A 57 -11.50 4.86 -7.26
CA PRO A 57 -12.42 3.71 -7.40
C PRO A 57 -12.58 3.24 -8.84
N THR A 58 -12.58 4.15 -9.80
CA THR A 58 -12.71 3.81 -11.22
C THR A 58 -11.50 3.09 -11.79
N LEU A 59 -10.38 3.11 -11.07
CA LEU A 59 -9.11 2.52 -11.50
C LEU A 59 -8.75 1.26 -10.71
N GLN A 60 -9.56 0.88 -9.74
CA GLN A 60 -9.36 -0.37 -9.02
C GLN A 60 -9.53 -1.52 -10.01
N GLY A 61 -8.60 -2.47 -9.96
CA GLY A 61 -8.54 -3.54 -10.95
C GLY A 61 -7.66 -3.21 -12.16
N GLY A 62 -7.12 -1.98 -12.25
CA GLY A 62 -6.26 -1.58 -13.37
C GLY A 62 -4.76 -1.74 -13.11
N GLY A 63 -4.37 -2.31 -11.98
CA GLY A 63 -2.96 -2.50 -11.65
C GLY A 63 -2.24 -1.26 -11.13
N VAL A 64 -2.97 -0.16 -10.92
CA VAL A 64 -2.37 1.06 -10.37
C VAL A 64 -1.83 0.79 -8.96
N GLY A 65 -2.57 0.02 -8.16
CA GLY A 65 -2.11 -0.36 -6.82
C GLY A 65 -0.81 -1.14 -6.82
N LYS A 66 -0.67 -2.07 -7.77
CA LYS A 66 0.55 -2.84 -7.95
C LYS A 66 1.73 -1.92 -8.28
N ALA A 67 1.52 -0.93 -9.15
CA ALA A 67 2.54 0.02 -9.54
C ALA A 67 2.96 0.90 -8.36
N VAL A 68 2.00 1.37 -7.57
CA VAL A 68 2.28 2.20 -6.39
C VAL A 68 3.12 1.42 -5.38
N LEU A 69 2.74 0.18 -5.11
CA LEU A 69 3.48 -0.65 -4.16
C LEU A 69 4.92 -0.90 -4.66
N ALA A 70 5.08 -1.18 -5.94
CA ALA A 70 6.39 -1.40 -6.53
C ALA A 70 7.28 -0.17 -6.42
N GLU A 71 6.73 1.03 -6.66
CA GLU A 71 7.49 2.27 -6.54
C GLU A 71 7.85 2.55 -5.07
N ALA A 72 6.93 2.30 -4.14
CA ALA A 72 7.23 2.44 -2.72
C ALA A 72 8.35 1.51 -2.29
N GLU A 73 8.34 0.27 -2.75
CA GLU A 73 9.41 -0.69 -2.46
C GLU A 73 10.75 -0.23 -3.03
N ARG A 74 10.74 0.32 -4.24
CA ARG A 74 11.95 0.86 -4.84
C ARG A 74 12.54 1.99 -4.01
N LEU A 75 11.71 2.93 -3.56
CA LEU A 75 12.15 4.04 -2.71
C LEU A 75 12.77 3.54 -1.41
N VAL A 76 12.11 2.60 -0.75
CA VAL A 76 12.59 2.06 0.52
C VAL A 76 13.92 1.31 0.34
N ARG A 77 14.02 0.50 -0.71
CA ARG A 77 15.21 -0.29 -0.97
C ARG A 77 16.37 0.56 -1.46
N GLU A 78 16.15 1.43 -2.45
CA GLU A 78 17.21 2.13 -3.16
C GLU A 78 17.56 3.48 -2.55
N GLU A 79 16.54 4.23 -2.08
CA GLU A 79 16.77 5.56 -1.56
C GLU A 79 17.01 5.56 -0.05
N TRP A 80 16.29 4.71 0.68
CA TRP A 80 16.45 4.64 2.13
C TRP A 80 17.33 3.49 2.59
N THR A 81 17.67 2.58 1.71
CA THR A 81 18.54 1.43 1.96
C THR A 81 18.05 0.58 3.14
N LEU A 82 16.76 0.36 3.20
CA LEU A 82 16.15 -0.46 4.23
C LEU A 82 15.90 -1.88 3.72
N PRO A 83 16.00 -2.90 4.59
CA PRO A 83 15.99 -4.30 4.15
C PRO A 83 14.59 -4.89 3.96
N ALA A 84 13.55 -4.23 4.41
CA ALA A 84 12.21 -4.80 4.39
C ALA A 84 11.15 -3.74 4.30
N MET A 85 9.96 -4.14 3.85
CA MET A 85 8.75 -3.34 3.87
C MET A 85 7.72 -4.04 4.73
N ARG A 86 7.02 -3.28 5.56
CA ARG A 86 5.93 -3.78 6.41
C ARG A 86 4.67 -3.00 6.19
N MET A 87 3.56 -3.62 6.51
CA MET A 87 2.25 -2.97 6.51
C MET A 87 1.32 -3.68 7.48
N THR A 88 0.22 -3.03 7.83
CA THR A 88 -0.82 -3.66 8.64
C THR A 88 -2.12 -3.68 7.86
N VAL A 89 -2.84 -4.78 7.94
CA VAL A 89 -4.16 -4.93 7.32
C VAL A 89 -5.11 -5.53 8.35
N ILE A 90 -6.41 -5.22 8.20
CA ILE A 90 -7.43 -5.85 9.01
C ILE A 90 -7.45 -7.33 8.66
N ASP A 91 -7.33 -8.20 9.65
CA ASP A 91 -7.03 -9.62 9.45
C ASP A 91 -8.14 -10.43 8.78
N ILE A 92 -9.34 -9.87 8.64
CA ILE A 92 -10.44 -10.52 7.93
C ILE A 92 -10.55 -10.08 6.46
N ARG A 93 -9.68 -9.20 6.01
CA ARG A 93 -9.70 -8.76 4.60
C ARG A 93 -8.89 -9.71 3.74
N ASP A 94 -9.44 -10.91 3.51
CA ASP A 94 -8.74 -11.99 2.83
C ASP A 94 -8.28 -11.63 1.41
N GLU A 95 -9.10 -10.92 0.66
CA GLU A 95 -8.74 -10.53 -0.70
C GLU A 95 -7.58 -9.55 -0.73
N LEU A 96 -7.56 -8.61 0.21
CA LEU A 96 -6.48 -7.64 0.29
C LEU A 96 -5.18 -8.31 0.73
N ILE A 97 -5.27 -9.21 1.71
CA ILE A 97 -4.09 -9.98 2.15
C ILE A 97 -3.56 -10.81 0.99
N ALA A 98 -4.44 -11.48 0.24
CA ALA A 98 -4.03 -12.26 -0.93
C ALA A 98 -3.33 -11.39 -1.99
N PHE A 99 -3.82 -10.16 -2.19
CA PHE A 99 -3.17 -9.22 -3.09
C PHE A 99 -1.73 -8.96 -2.68
N TYR A 100 -1.50 -8.70 -1.39
CA TYR A 100 -0.14 -8.46 -0.89
C TYR A 100 0.72 -9.73 -0.91
N GLU A 101 0.14 -10.87 -0.61
CA GLU A 101 0.86 -12.14 -0.66
C GLU A 101 1.38 -12.44 -2.07
N ARG A 102 0.58 -12.13 -3.08
CA ARG A 102 1.03 -12.28 -4.48
C ARG A 102 2.20 -11.35 -4.81
N ARG A 103 2.37 -10.28 -4.04
CA ARG A 103 3.48 -9.33 -4.21
C ARG A 103 4.69 -9.69 -3.36
N GLY A 104 4.64 -10.81 -2.67
CA GLY A 104 5.77 -11.32 -1.89
C GLY A 104 5.69 -11.04 -0.39
N TYR A 105 4.59 -10.53 0.09
CA TYR A 105 4.40 -10.28 1.52
C TYR A 105 3.96 -11.55 2.22
N ALA A 106 4.45 -11.74 3.44
CA ALA A 106 4.07 -12.87 4.26
C ALA A 106 3.40 -12.37 5.55
N ARG A 107 2.43 -13.14 6.01
CA ARG A 107 1.79 -12.88 7.30
C ARG A 107 2.79 -13.22 8.39
N THR A 108 3.05 -12.28 9.28
CA THR A 108 4.04 -12.47 10.35
C THR A 108 3.46 -13.16 11.57
N GLY A 109 2.13 -13.20 11.69
CA GLY A 109 1.47 -13.68 12.90
C GLY A 109 1.37 -12.63 13.99
N ILE A 110 1.97 -11.47 13.79
CA ILE A 110 1.89 -10.38 14.77
C ILE A 110 0.56 -9.67 14.59
N LYS A 111 -0.24 -9.63 15.64
CA LYS A 111 -1.54 -8.98 15.67
C LYS A 111 -1.46 -7.69 16.46
N LYS A 112 -2.18 -6.67 16.00
CA LYS A 112 -2.29 -5.40 16.72
C LYS A 112 -3.76 -5.10 16.93
N PRO A 113 -4.11 -4.46 18.05
CA PRO A 113 -5.51 -4.13 18.32
C PRO A 113 -6.03 -3.11 17.32
N PHE A 114 -7.29 -3.29 16.92
CA PHE A 114 -7.99 -2.31 16.12
C PHE A 114 -8.33 -1.10 17.02
N PRO A 115 -8.12 0.14 16.54
CA PRO A 115 -8.32 1.33 17.36
C PRO A 115 -9.81 1.69 17.50
N TYR A 116 -10.57 0.87 18.21
CA TYR A 116 -11.97 1.14 18.49
C TYR A 116 -12.09 2.47 19.25
N GLY A 117 -13.11 3.24 18.91
CA GLY A 117 -13.33 4.54 19.52
C GLY A 117 -12.59 5.70 18.87
N ASP A 118 -11.74 5.43 17.90
CA ASP A 118 -11.05 6.47 17.14
C ASP A 118 -11.72 6.62 15.78
N ALA A 119 -12.48 7.71 15.61
CA ALA A 119 -13.27 7.94 14.40
C ALA A 119 -12.43 8.08 13.14
N ARG A 120 -11.13 8.32 13.25
CA ARG A 120 -10.24 8.40 12.10
C ARG A 120 -10.18 7.09 11.32
N PHE A 121 -10.44 5.97 11.99
CA PHE A 121 -10.42 4.64 11.37
C PHE A 121 -11.82 4.14 11.01
N GLY A 122 -12.83 5.02 11.08
CA GLY A 122 -14.21 4.68 10.79
C GLY A 122 -14.93 4.10 12.01
N ILE A 123 -16.19 3.77 11.81
CA ILE A 123 -17.02 3.16 12.86
C ILE A 123 -17.19 1.69 12.50
N PRO A 124 -16.49 0.77 13.16
CA PRO A 124 -16.57 -0.65 12.81
C PRO A 124 -17.91 -1.25 13.24
N ARG A 125 -18.38 -2.21 12.45
CA ARG A 125 -19.60 -2.95 12.75
C ARG A 125 -19.35 -4.25 13.50
N ARG A 126 -18.09 -4.54 13.76
CA ARG A 126 -17.65 -5.76 14.46
C ARG A 126 -16.75 -5.35 15.61
N ASP A 127 -16.71 -6.20 16.64
CA ASP A 127 -15.88 -5.97 17.81
C ASP A 127 -14.67 -6.94 17.89
N ASP A 128 -14.48 -7.76 16.85
CA ASP A 128 -13.42 -8.76 16.78
C ASP A 128 -12.32 -8.41 15.77
N LEU A 129 -12.26 -7.16 15.31
CA LEU A 129 -11.27 -6.73 14.32
C LEU A 129 -9.89 -6.58 14.95
N ARG A 130 -8.88 -6.99 14.21
CA ARG A 130 -7.47 -6.81 14.56
C ARG A 130 -6.68 -6.54 13.30
N PHE A 131 -5.55 -5.87 13.46
CA PHE A 131 -4.58 -5.75 12.40
C PHE A 131 -3.60 -6.91 12.43
N GLU A 132 -3.19 -7.35 11.28
CA GLU A 132 -2.07 -8.26 11.14
C GLU A 132 -0.95 -7.57 10.40
N VAL A 133 0.28 -7.78 10.85
CA VAL A 133 1.48 -7.24 10.21
C VAL A 133 1.91 -8.17 9.09
N LEU A 134 2.08 -7.61 7.90
CA LEU A 134 2.66 -8.30 6.75
C LEU A 134 4.05 -7.74 6.50
N GLU A 135 4.96 -8.58 5.99
CA GLU A 135 6.34 -8.18 5.75
C GLU A 135 6.89 -8.81 4.48
N LYS A 136 7.72 -8.04 3.78
CA LYS A 136 8.46 -8.51 2.62
C LYS A 136 9.91 -8.08 2.75
N THR A 137 10.85 -9.00 2.54
CA THR A 137 12.28 -8.68 2.43
C THR A 137 12.55 -8.09 1.04
N LEU A 138 13.21 -6.97 1.01
CA LEU A 138 13.50 -6.25 -0.24
C LEU A 138 14.86 -6.58 -0.82
#